data_773abb71138618ec4d072f5808936d4d
#
_entry.id   773abb71138618ec4d072f5808936d4d
#
_cell.length_a   1.000
_cell.length_b   1.000
_cell.length_c   1.000
_cell.angle_alpha   90.00
_cell.angle_beta   90.00
_cell.angle_gamma   90.00
#
_symmetry.space_group_name_H-M   'P 1'
#
loop_
_entity.id
_entity.type
_entity.pdbx_description
1 polymer ?
#
loop_
_entity_poly.entity_id
_entity_poly.type
_entity_poly.pdbx_seq_one_letter_code
_entity_poly.pdbx_strand_id
1 'polypeptide(L)'
;MSRVSSSLRLRRRMPRSAPVAAMAAVVFSAALAVVTGSGAAATGAAYVALGDSYTSGPVIPTQSSVAGGCDRSNHNYPSDVAAALNLTLTDVSCSGATTANILNTTQDVSPGPDNPPQLTAVGSATQLVSLQVGGDDLGFTSIIENCLALTPWGPTKVGANCRNYYDPNGKNSLANDITALALPIATILADIHNTAPNAKVFVLGYPDILPQNGACWPSMPFETADAEYLNSIEQDLNTMLQETAQANSATFVNTYTPSEGHNACTAESTRWVEPIVPASAADPVHPNANGEAAMASELEQAGI
;
A
#
# COMPACT_ATOMS: atom_id res chain seq x y z
N MET A 1 -4.26 -41.54 -74.50
CA MET A 1 -5.36 -41.72 -75.52
C MET A 1 -5.92 -40.35 -75.74
N SER A 2 -5.55 -39.85 -76.84
CA SER A 2 -6.30 -39.29 -77.98
C SER A 2 -6.91 -37.92 -77.69
N ARG A 3 -6.28 -36.88 -78.25
CA ARG A 3 -6.46 -36.25 -79.59
C ARG A 3 -7.90 -35.70 -79.71
N VAL A 4 -8.21 -34.48 -80.16
CA VAL A 4 -7.92 -33.78 -81.42
C VAL A 4 -8.38 -32.34 -81.31
N SER A 5 -7.63 -31.30 -81.51
CA SER A 5 -7.44 -30.44 -82.68
C SER A 5 -8.68 -30.01 -83.47
N SER A 6 -8.84 -28.70 -83.66
CA SER A 6 -9.12 -28.02 -84.93
C SER A 6 -9.49 -26.55 -84.64
N SER A 7 -8.81 -25.57 -84.93
CA SER A 7 -8.50 -24.67 -86.04
C SER A 7 -9.70 -24.28 -86.93
N LEU A 8 -9.93 -22.99 -87.15
CA LEU A 8 -9.95 -22.22 -88.43
C LEU A 8 -10.59 -20.82 -88.21
N ARG A 9 -9.81 -19.83 -88.43
CA ARG A 9 -9.67 -18.85 -89.52
C ARG A 9 -10.69 -17.72 -89.64
N LEU A 10 -10.03 -16.55 -89.56
CA LEU A 10 -10.13 -15.33 -90.39
C LEU A 10 -11.55 -14.85 -90.85
N ARG A 11 -11.78 -13.58 -90.49
CA ARG A 11 -11.98 -12.55 -91.59
C ARG A 11 -11.75 -11.12 -90.99
N ARG A 12 -10.91 -10.39 -91.66
CA ARG A 12 -10.69 -8.98 -91.58
C ARG A 12 -11.88 -8.17 -92.00
N ARG A 13 -12.18 -7.06 -91.37
CA ARG A 13 -12.60 -5.79 -91.95
C ARG A 13 -12.33 -4.63 -91.04
N MET A 14 -11.50 -3.76 -91.50
CA MET A 14 -11.42 -2.31 -91.13
C MET A 14 -12.16 -1.52 -92.15
N PRO A 15 -12.36 -0.20 -92.11
CA PRO A 15 -12.34 0.73 -90.92
C PRO A 15 -13.62 1.64 -90.95
N ARG A 16 -13.86 2.43 -89.89
CA ARG A 16 -14.46 3.77 -89.97
C ARG A 16 -14.10 4.62 -88.76
N SER A 17 -13.51 5.70 -89.13
CA SER A 17 -13.13 6.85 -88.22
C SER A 17 -14.37 7.57 -87.70
N ALA A 18 -14.34 7.97 -86.39
CA ALA A 18 -15.12 9.04 -85.80
C ALA A 18 -14.54 9.44 -84.44
N PRO A 19 -14.89 10.59 -83.87
CA PRO A 19 -13.90 11.55 -83.46
C PRO A 19 -13.48 11.47 -81.98
N VAL A 20 -12.34 12.06 -81.73
CA VAL A 20 -11.71 12.26 -80.41
C VAL A 20 -12.56 13.22 -79.56
N ALA A 21 -13.21 12.70 -78.50
CA ALA A 21 -13.71 13.49 -77.40
C ALA A 21 -12.65 13.48 -76.29
N ALA A 22 -12.04 14.64 -76.07
CA ALA A 22 -11.10 14.83 -74.99
C ALA A 22 -11.87 14.85 -73.64
N MET A 23 -11.78 13.75 -72.87
CA MET A 23 -12.17 13.76 -71.44
C MET A 23 -11.00 14.21 -70.61
N ALA A 24 -11.12 15.42 -70.02
CA ALA A 24 -10.23 15.89 -68.98
C ALA A 24 -10.41 15.02 -67.73
N ALA A 25 -9.40 14.22 -67.43
CA ALA A 25 -9.34 13.48 -66.15
C ALA A 25 -8.99 14.44 -65.05
N VAL A 26 -9.98 14.82 -64.23
CA VAL A 26 -9.75 15.52 -62.97
C VAL A 26 -9.18 14.49 -61.96
N VAL A 27 -7.91 14.55 -61.74
CA VAL A 27 -7.23 13.78 -60.68
C VAL A 27 -7.58 14.43 -59.35
N PHE A 28 -8.52 13.85 -58.61
CA PHE A 28 -8.75 14.17 -57.23
C PHE A 28 -7.60 13.52 -56.41
N SER A 29 -6.61 14.30 -56.07
CA SER A 29 -5.60 13.89 -55.08
C SER A 29 -6.24 13.95 -53.68
N ALA A 30 -6.76 12.85 -53.19
CA ALA A 30 -7.14 12.69 -51.82
C ALA A 30 -5.84 12.69 -50.95
N ALA A 31 -5.53 13.82 -50.39
CA ALA A 31 -4.50 13.91 -49.36
C ALA A 31 -5.01 13.16 -48.12
N LEU A 32 -4.52 11.93 -47.90
CA LEU A 32 -4.71 11.20 -46.65
C LEU A 32 -3.92 11.92 -45.56
N ALA A 33 -4.59 12.78 -44.79
CA ALA A 33 -4.02 13.35 -43.58
C ALA A 33 -3.85 12.19 -42.57
N VAL A 34 -2.63 11.64 -42.47
CA VAL A 34 -2.26 10.77 -41.37
C VAL A 34 -2.22 11.65 -40.12
N VAL A 35 -3.30 11.65 -39.34
CA VAL A 35 -3.31 12.19 -37.99
C VAL A 35 -2.48 11.22 -37.17
N THR A 36 -1.17 11.49 -37.06
CA THR A 36 -0.35 10.89 -36.03
C THR A 36 -0.80 11.49 -34.69
N GLY A 37 -1.86 10.96 -34.14
CA GLY A 37 -2.18 11.18 -32.75
C GLY A 37 -1.00 10.61 -31.96
N SER A 38 -0.15 11.48 -31.41
CA SER A 38 0.72 11.13 -30.30
C SER A 38 -0.22 10.76 -29.16
N GLY A 39 -0.55 9.48 -29.06
CA GLY A 39 -1.19 8.95 -27.88
C GLY A 39 -0.21 9.18 -26.75
N ALA A 40 -0.39 10.24 -25.96
CA ALA A 40 0.17 10.27 -24.63
C ALA A 40 -0.31 8.96 -23.97
N ALA A 41 0.61 8.09 -23.62
CA ALA A 41 0.28 6.95 -22.77
C ALA A 41 -0.47 7.56 -21.58
N ALA A 42 -1.68 7.07 -21.32
CA ALA A 42 -2.42 7.52 -20.16
C ALA A 42 -1.55 7.15 -18.95
N THR A 43 -0.92 8.16 -18.34
CA THR A 43 -0.23 7.97 -17.07
C THR A 43 -1.31 7.61 -16.07
N GLY A 44 -1.13 6.53 -15.31
CA GLY A 44 -2.05 6.13 -14.26
C GLY A 44 -2.31 7.29 -13.28
N ALA A 45 -3.37 7.18 -12.50
CA ALA A 45 -3.67 8.18 -11.47
C ALA A 45 -2.48 8.35 -10.52
N ALA A 46 -2.19 9.58 -10.12
CA ALA A 46 -1.09 9.90 -9.21
C ALA A 46 -1.45 9.46 -7.79
N TYR A 47 -0.72 8.49 -7.27
CA TYR A 47 -0.89 7.91 -5.95
C TYR A 47 0.32 8.20 -5.07
N VAL A 48 0.10 8.74 -3.86
CA VAL A 48 1.12 8.98 -2.85
C VAL A 48 0.84 8.08 -1.65
N ALA A 49 1.84 7.29 -1.25
CA ALA A 49 1.78 6.46 -0.04
C ALA A 49 2.63 7.07 1.07
N LEU A 50 1.99 7.32 2.21
CA LEU A 50 2.56 7.86 3.43
C LEU A 50 2.45 6.82 4.53
N GLY A 51 3.47 6.69 5.36
CA GLY A 51 3.36 5.77 6.49
C GLY A 51 4.68 5.37 7.13
N ASP A 52 4.54 4.42 8.06
CA ASP A 52 5.62 3.81 8.83
C ASP A 52 6.09 2.47 8.24
N SER A 53 6.61 1.58 9.08
CA SER A 53 7.11 0.26 8.68
C SER A 53 6.03 -0.67 8.13
N TYR A 54 4.78 -0.53 8.58
CA TYR A 54 3.66 -1.32 8.05
C TYR A 54 3.23 -0.91 6.64
N THR A 55 3.68 0.28 6.19
CA THR A 55 3.54 0.73 4.81
C THR A 55 4.80 0.42 3.99
N SER A 56 6.00 0.53 4.59
CA SER A 56 7.25 0.37 3.85
C SER A 56 7.58 -1.09 3.54
N GLY A 57 7.18 -2.05 4.35
CA GLY A 57 7.43 -3.48 4.17
C GLY A 57 8.89 -3.87 4.39
N PRO A 58 9.46 -3.61 5.59
CA PRO A 58 10.87 -3.85 5.87
C PRO A 58 11.22 -5.34 5.71
N VAL A 59 12.43 -5.59 5.20
CA VAL A 59 13.01 -6.92 4.95
C VAL A 59 12.33 -7.71 3.81
N ILE A 60 11.14 -7.37 3.38
CA ILE A 60 10.47 -8.05 2.25
C ILE A 60 11.27 -7.75 0.95
N PRO A 61 11.75 -8.75 0.21
CA PRO A 61 12.48 -8.52 -1.05
C PRO A 61 11.52 -8.05 -2.17
N THR A 62 11.89 -7.10 -3.03
CA THR A 62 13.19 -6.44 -3.12
C THR A 62 13.11 -5.08 -2.45
N GLN A 63 14.08 -4.80 -1.58
CA GLN A 63 14.18 -3.51 -0.93
C GLN A 63 14.69 -2.44 -1.88
N SER A 64 14.13 -1.23 -1.79
CA SER A 64 14.54 -0.07 -2.58
C SER A 64 15.92 0.44 -2.12
N SER A 65 16.78 0.78 -3.07
CA SER A 65 18.03 1.49 -2.78
C SER A 65 17.84 3.01 -2.63
N VAL A 66 16.66 3.53 -2.96
CA VAL A 66 16.32 4.94 -2.78
C VAL A 66 15.86 5.13 -1.34
N ALA A 67 16.57 5.99 -0.58
CA ALA A 67 16.39 6.12 0.87
C ALA A 67 16.43 4.74 1.58
N GLY A 68 17.57 4.05 1.43
CA GLY A 68 17.74 2.65 1.86
C GLY A 68 17.43 2.40 3.33
N GLY A 69 17.60 3.39 4.22
CA GLY A 69 17.23 3.28 5.64
C GLY A 69 15.73 3.43 5.92
N CYS A 70 14.89 3.64 4.91
CA CYS A 70 13.43 3.59 5.05
C CYS A 70 12.86 2.19 4.88
N ASP A 71 13.67 1.23 4.43
CA ASP A 71 13.29 -0.17 4.26
C ASP A 71 12.01 -0.38 3.44
N ARG A 72 11.93 0.30 2.27
CA ARG A 72 10.79 0.18 1.36
C ARG A 72 10.92 -1.03 0.46
N SER A 73 9.93 -1.90 0.48
CA SER A 73 9.81 -3.02 -0.44
C SER A 73 9.07 -2.62 -1.72
N ASN A 74 9.39 -3.27 -2.84
CA ASN A 74 8.54 -3.23 -4.04
C ASN A 74 7.39 -4.26 -4.00
N HIS A 75 7.19 -4.93 -2.88
CA HIS A 75 6.10 -5.83 -2.53
C HIS A 75 5.43 -5.40 -1.20
N ASN A 76 5.44 -4.11 -0.91
CA ASN A 76 4.60 -3.51 0.10
C ASN A 76 3.20 -3.22 -0.49
N TYR A 77 2.18 -3.01 0.34
CA TYR A 77 0.83 -2.82 -0.14
C TYR A 77 0.67 -1.66 -1.15
N PRO A 78 1.39 -0.52 -1.02
CA PRO A 78 1.29 0.53 -2.02
C PRO A 78 1.78 0.11 -3.41
N SER A 79 2.87 -0.67 -3.46
CA SER A 79 3.43 -1.17 -4.71
C SER A 79 2.51 -2.19 -5.37
N ASP A 80 1.91 -3.09 -4.58
CA ASP A 80 0.99 -4.11 -5.08
C ASP A 80 -0.29 -3.46 -5.64
N VAL A 81 -0.89 -2.50 -4.93
CA VAL A 81 -2.05 -1.71 -5.41
C VAL A 81 -1.69 -0.94 -6.69
N ALA A 82 -0.53 -0.27 -6.70
CA ALA A 82 -0.12 0.50 -7.87
C ALA A 82 0.08 -0.38 -9.11
N ALA A 83 0.62 -1.58 -8.92
CA ALA A 83 0.78 -2.56 -10.00
C ALA A 83 -0.58 -3.10 -10.49
N ALA A 84 -1.49 -3.46 -9.58
CA ALA A 84 -2.81 -4.01 -9.89
C ALA A 84 -3.70 -3.01 -10.63
N LEU A 85 -3.68 -1.74 -10.22
CA LEU A 85 -4.54 -0.68 -10.75
C LEU A 85 -3.85 0.24 -11.77
N ASN A 86 -2.59 -0.06 -12.15
CA ASN A 86 -1.78 0.75 -13.06
C ASN A 86 -1.70 2.23 -12.63
N LEU A 87 -1.39 2.47 -11.35
CA LEU A 87 -1.22 3.80 -10.78
C LEU A 87 0.23 4.30 -10.92
N THR A 88 0.40 5.61 -10.87
CA THR A 88 1.74 6.24 -10.79
C THR A 88 2.06 6.48 -9.31
N LEU A 89 2.79 5.55 -8.69
CA LEU A 89 3.11 5.57 -7.26
C LEU A 89 4.29 6.49 -6.95
N THR A 90 4.12 7.29 -5.90
CA THR A 90 5.18 7.96 -5.14
C THR A 90 5.10 7.44 -3.70
N ASP A 91 5.92 6.44 -3.39
CA ASP A 91 6.01 5.87 -2.05
C ASP A 91 7.11 6.62 -1.26
N VAL A 92 6.69 7.30 -0.19
CA VAL A 92 7.58 8.02 0.73
C VAL A 92 7.48 7.50 2.17
N SER A 93 6.82 6.35 2.35
CA SER A 93 6.79 5.66 3.65
C SER A 93 8.19 5.36 4.16
N CYS A 94 8.35 5.22 5.46
CA CYS A 94 9.65 5.00 6.05
C CYS A 94 9.52 4.26 7.38
N SER A 95 10.24 3.17 7.54
CA SER A 95 10.26 2.38 8.78
C SER A 95 10.58 3.28 9.98
N GLY A 96 9.79 3.19 11.06
CA GLY A 96 9.94 4.02 12.24
C GLY A 96 9.36 5.44 12.13
N ALA A 97 8.60 5.77 11.08
CA ALA A 97 8.03 7.10 10.91
C ALA A 97 6.91 7.37 11.91
N THR A 98 6.99 8.53 12.56
CA THR A 98 5.93 9.07 13.42
C THR A 98 5.07 10.10 12.68
N THR A 99 3.98 10.53 13.29
CA THR A 99 3.15 11.63 12.77
C THR A 99 3.96 12.91 12.54
N ALA A 100 5.00 13.17 13.33
CA ALA A 100 5.91 14.30 13.13
C ALA A 100 6.72 14.15 11.84
N ASN A 101 7.15 12.93 11.47
CA ASN A 101 7.86 12.65 10.23
C ASN A 101 6.94 12.74 9.00
N ILE A 102 5.67 12.49 9.17
CA ILE A 102 4.69 12.79 8.12
C ILE A 102 4.55 14.30 7.94
N LEU A 103 4.33 15.06 9.02
CA LEU A 103 3.99 16.48 9.00
C LEU A 103 5.13 17.39 8.56
N ASN A 104 6.22 17.43 9.32
CA ASN A 104 7.19 18.50 9.18
C ASN A 104 8.63 18.17 9.66
N THR A 105 8.87 16.98 10.16
CA THR A 105 10.17 16.59 10.69
C THR A 105 10.85 15.62 9.72
N THR A 106 12.06 15.98 9.30
CA THR A 106 12.92 15.07 8.53
C THR A 106 13.27 13.86 9.40
N GLN A 107 13.17 12.65 8.83
CA GLN A 107 13.57 11.43 9.51
C GLN A 107 15.03 11.11 9.15
N ASP A 108 15.89 11.09 10.15
CA ASP A 108 17.29 10.65 10.02
C ASP A 108 17.30 9.13 9.86
N VAL A 109 17.80 8.63 8.75
CA VAL A 109 17.84 7.21 8.41
C VAL A 109 19.20 6.78 7.88
N SER A 110 19.54 5.51 8.09
CA SER A 110 20.82 4.94 7.61
C SER A 110 20.58 3.48 7.20
N PRO A 111 21.10 3.07 6.04
CA PRO A 111 21.93 3.82 5.09
C PRO A 111 21.10 4.71 4.14
N GLY A 112 21.70 5.79 3.68
CA GLY A 112 21.15 6.66 2.65
C GLY A 112 20.89 8.09 3.10
N PRO A 113 20.23 8.90 2.27
CA PRO A 113 19.83 10.24 2.65
C PRO A 113 18.64 10.19 3.62
N ASP A 114 18.55 11.19 4.46
CA ASP A 114 17.40 11.39 5.33
C ASP A 114 16.10 11.46 4.54
N ASN A 115 15.03 10.93 5.13
CA ASN A 115 13.71 10.99 4.52
C ASN A 115 13.07 12.36 4.84
N PRO A 116 12.76 13.20 3.83
CA PRO A 116 12.07 14.46 4.07
C PRO A 116 10.69 14.24 4.71
N PRO A 117 10.08 15.29 5.30
CA PRO A 117 8.68 15.18 5.75
C PRO A 117 7.79 14.64 4.64
N GLN A 118 7.08 13.56 4.92
CA GLN A 118 6.41 12.78 3.89
C GLN A 118 5.31 13.58 3.15
N LEU A 119 4.64 14.53 3.82
CA LEU A 119 3.65 15.42 3.20
C LEU A 119 4.21 16.26 2.05
N THR A 120 5.53 16.44 1.96
CA THR A 120 6.16 17.16 0.84
C THR A 120 5.98 16.45 -0.51
N ALA A 121 5.63 15.18 -0.51
CA ALA A 121 5.31 14.39 -1.71
C ALA A 121 3.88 14.65 -2.23
N VAL A 122 2.98 15.17 -1.39
CA VAL A 122 1.60 15.49 -1.78
C VAL A 122 1.58 16.81 -2.52
N GLY A 123 0.98 16.85 -3.71
CA GLY A 123 0.86 18.05 -4.52
C GLY A 123 -0.54 18.18 -5.11
N SER A 124 -0.84 19.31 -5.75
CA SER A 124 -2.16 19.59 -6.35
C SER A 124 -2.59 18.61 -7.45
N ALA A 125 -1.63 17.85 -8.01
CA ALA A 125 -1.89 16.80 -9.00
C ALA A 125 -2.11 15.42 -8.37
N THR A 126 -1.93 15.25 -7.06
CA THR A 126 -2.17 14.00 -6.35
C THR A 126 -3.67 13.66 -6.39
N GLN A 127 -4.00 12.43 -6.75
CA GLN A 127 -5.37 11.96 -6.91
C GLN A 127 -5.76 10.94 -5.83
N LEU A 128 -4.79 10.20 -5.32
CA LEU A 128 -4.96 9.15 -4.33
C LEU A 128 -3.88 9.30 -3.26
N VAL A 129 -4.25 9.15 -1.99
CA VAL A 129 -3.32 9.13 -0.86
C VAL A 129 -3.69 7.98 0.07
N SER A 130 -2.72 7.15 0.46
CA SER A 130 -2.86 6.25 1.61
C SER A 130 -1.97 6.70 2.75
N LEU A 131 -2.44 6.52 3.98
CA LEU A 131 -1.76 6.86 5.22
C LEU A 131 -1.91 5.72 6.21
N GLN A 132 -0.80 5.23 6.75
CA GLN A 132 -0.79 4.29 7.87
C GLN A 132 0.31 4.72 8.84
N VAL A 133 -0.05 5.27 10.00
CA VAL A 133 0.87 5.87 10.97
C VAL A 133 0.26 5.90 12.36
N GLY A 134 1.08 5.92 13.39
CA GLY A 134 0.69 6.06 14.80
C GLY A 134 1.29 4.99 15.71
N GLY A 135 1.68 3.84 15.16
CA GLY A 135 2.34 2.78 15.92
C GLY A 135 3.66 3.24 16.54
N ASP A 136 4.49 3.93 15.75
CA ASP A 136 5.77 4.46 16.23
C ASP A 136 5.62 5.65 17.19
N ASP A 137 4.56 6.46 17.07
CA ASP A 137 4.24 7.51 18.04
C ASP A 137 3.95 6.92 19.43
N LEU A 138 3.30 5.74 19.49
CA LEU A 138 3.10 5.01 20.74
C LEU A 138 4.38 4.36 21.27
N GLY A 139 5.42 4.25 20.43
CA GLY A 139 6.65 3.53 20.74
C GLY A 139 6.47 2.02 20.65
N PHE A 140 5.83 1.52 19.59
CA PHE A 140 5.51 0.11 19.34
C PHE A 140 6.69 -0.83 19.64
N THR A 141 7.88 -0.56 19.08
CA THR A 141 9.08 -1.36 19.32
C THR A 141 9.43 -1.41 20.82
N SER A 142 9.43 -0.27 21.50
CA SER A 142 9.73 -0.18 22.94
C SER A 142 8.68 -0.90 23.79
N ILE A 143 7.40 -0.89 23.38
CA ILE A 143 6.34 -1.64 24.05
C ILE A 143 6.62 -3.14 23.98
N ILE A 144 6.91 -3.65 22.77
CA ILE A 144 7.24 -5.06 22.57
C ILE A 144 8.48 -5.46 23.40
N GLU A 145 9.56 -4.70 23.32
CA GLU A 145 10.81 -4.96 24.08
C GLU A 145 10.58 -4.96 25.59
N ASN A 146 9.87 -3.98 26.11
CA ASN A 146 9.56 -3.88 27.54
C ASN A 146 8.68 -5.06 27.99
N CYS A 147 7.68 -5.42 27.20
CA CYS A 147 6.82 -6.56 27.55
C CYS A 147 7.59 -7.88 27.52
N LEU A 148 8.50 -8.06 26.56
CA LEU A 148 9.41 -9.21 26.53
C LEU A 148 10.33 -9.24 27.75
N ALA A 149 10.90 -8.11 28.14
CA ALA A 149 11.79 -8.01 29.31
C ALA A 149 11.07 -8.26 30.64
N LEU A 150 9.78 -7.93 30.72
CA LEU A 150 8.95 -8.13 31.92
C LEU A 150 8.37 -9.55 32.01
N THR A 151 8.35 -10.29 30.90
CA THR A 151 7.84 -11.65 30.87
C THR A 151 8.86 -12.62 31.50
N PRO A 152 8.49 -13.43 32.51
CA PRO A 152 9.36 -14.44 33.09
C PRO A 152 9.79 -15.48 32.06
N TRP A 153 11.05 -15.92 32.11
CA TRP A 153 11.55 -17.02 31.27
C TRP A 153 10.83 -18.33 31.57
N GLY A 154 10.14 -18.87 30.56
CA GLY A 154 9.45 -20.17 30.61
C GLY A 154 7.96 -20.06 30.24
N PRO A 155 7.28 -21.20 30.06
CA PRO A 155 5.89 -21.23 29.60
C PRO A 155 4.89 -20.89 30.73
N THR A 156 5.22 -19.94 31.61
CA THR A 156 4.29 -19.49 32.65
C THR A 156 3.24 -18.61 31.97
N LYS A 157 2.04 -19.17 31.83
CA LYS A 157 0.88 -18.49 31.26
C LYS A 157 0.13 -17.60 32.28
N VAL A 158 0.74 -17.34 33.44
CA VAL A 158 0.07 -16.68 34.56
C VAL A 158 0.87 -15.44 34.95
N GLY A 159 0.32 -14.31 34.63
CA GLY A 159 0.88 -12.99 34.95
C GLY A 159 0.25 -11.94 34.05
N ALA A 160 0.55 -10.70 34.34
CA ALA A 160 0.15 -9.53 33.59
C ALA A 160 1.18 -8.41 33.83
N ASN A 161 2.47 -8.75 33.74
CA ASN A 161 3.54 -7.82 34.13
C ASN A 161 3.62 -6.61 33.17
N CYS A 162 3.49 -6.85 31.89
CA CYS A 162 3.46 -5.80 30.87
C CYS A 162 2.21 -4.92 31.03
N ARG A 163 1.03 -5.54 31.13
CA ARG A 163 -0.21 -4.82 31.40
C ARG A 163 -0.11 -3.97 32.65
N ASN A 164 0.37 -4.55 33.77
CA ASN A 164 0.48 -3.81 35.03
C ASN A 164 1.49 -2.64 34.96
N TYR A 165 2.48 -2.70 34.08
CA TYR A 165 3.41 -1.62 33.84
C TYR A 165 2.75 -0.44 33.11
N TYR A 166 1.97 -0.70 32.05
CA TYR A 166 1.32 0.32 31.24
C TYR A 166 -0.06 0.75 31.76
N ASP A 167 -0.71 -0.10 32.54
CA ASP A 167 -2.02 0.14 33.15
C ASP A 167 -1.99 -0.03 34.68
N PRO A 168 -1.15 0.70 35.41
CA PRO A 168 -1.12 0.61 36.85
C PRO A 168 -2.43 1.14 37.45
N ASN A 169 -3.20 0.29 38.10
CA ASN A 169 -4.46 0.64 38.76
C ASN A 169 -5.56 1.19 37.80
N GLY A 170 -5.62 0.71 36.56
CA GLY A 170 -6.60 1.15 35.58
C GLY A 170 -6.33 2.52 34.97
N LYS A 171 -5.09 3.02 35.06
CA LYS A 171 -4.65 4.28 34.45
C LYS A 171 -3.96 4.03 33.12
N ASN A 172 -4.59 3.32 32.23
CA ASN A 172 -4.02 2.90 30.95
C ASN A 172 -3.32 4.08 30.22
N SER A 173 -1.98 4.14 30.33
CA SER A 173 -1.18 5.21 29.75
C SER A 173 -1.24 5.16 28.23
N LEU A 174 -1.19 3.97 27.63
CA LEU A 174 -1.23 3.80 26.18
C LEU A 174 -2.57 4.25 25.59
N ALA A 175 -3.70 4.03 26.26
CA ALA A 175 -4.99 4.55 25.82
C ALA A 175 -5.05 6.09 25.81
N ASN A 176 -4.37 6.74 26.77
CA ASN A 176 -4.26 8.20 26.79
C ASN A 176 -3.38 8.69 25.62
N ASP A 177 -2.26 8.01 25.36
CA ASP A 177 -1.37 8.33 24.24
C ASP A 177 -2.08 8.15 22.91
N ILE A 178 -2.85 7.06 22.72
CA ILE A 178 -3.71 6.83 21.55
C ILE A 178 -4.69 8.00 21.36
N THR A 179 -5.38 8.42 22.43
CA THR A 179 -6.31 9.55 22.36
C THR A 179 -5.62 10.84 21.90
N ALA A 180 -4.38 11.06 22.34
CA ALA A 180 -3.60 12.25 21.97
C ALA A 180 -3.19 12.23 20.48
N LEU A 181 -3.06 11.07 19.85
CA LEU A 181 -2.69 10.93 18.44
C LEU A 181 -3.79 11.38 17.47
N ALA A 182 -5.04 11.47 17.90
CA ALA A 182 -6.13 11.92 17.02
C ALA A 182 -5.86 13.31 16.42
N LEU A 183 -5.27 14.22 17.19
CA LEU A 183 -5.00 15.60 16.74
C LEU A 183 -3.91 15.67 15.64
N PRO A 184 -2.71 15.10 15.80
CA PRO A 184 -1.72 15.12 14.72
C PRO A 184 -2.20 14.40 13.46
N ILE A 185 -2.94 13.29 13.58
CA ILE A 185 -3.52 12.59 12.42
C ILE A 185 -4.57 13.46 11.72
N ALA A 186 -5.46 14.10 12.45
CA ALA A 186 -6.42 15.05 11.87
C ALA A 186 -5.71 16.22 11.15
N THR A 187 -4.58 16.69 11.68
CA THR A 187 -3.76 17.73 11.05
C THR A 187 -3.18 17.24 9.73
N ILE A 188 -2.63 16.03 9.69
CA ILE A 188 -2.13 15.40 8.44
C ILE A 188 -3.24 15.36 7.39
N LEU A 189 -4.43 14.89 7.75
CA LEU A 189 -5.57 14.78 6.84
C LEU A 189 -6.02 16.15 6.32
N ALA A 190 -6.06 17.16 7.19
CA ALA A 190 -6.38 18.53 6.80
C ALA A 190 -5.34 19.10 5.81
N ASP A 191 -4.05 18.87 6.03
CA ASP A 191 -2.98 19.35 5.15
C ASP A 191 -3.00 18.64 3.79
N ILE A 192 -3.34 17.34 3.75
CA ILE A 192 -3.56 16.61 2.50
C ILE A 192 -4.72 17.25 1.72
N HIS A 193 -5.88 17.47 2.34
CA HIS A 193 -7.05 18.07 1.69
C HIS A 193 -6.81 19.52 1.24
N ASN A 194 -6.02 20.29 2.00
CA ASN A 194 -5.64 21.65 1.62
C ASN A 194 -4.73 21.66 0.39
N THR A 195 -3.82 20.71 0.27
CA THR A 195 -2.83 20.61 -0.82
C THR A 195 -3.40 19.94 -2.06
N ALA A 196 -4.19 18.88 -1.87
CA ALA A 196 -4.79 18.05 -2.91
C ALA A 196 -6.31 17.91 -2.68
N PRO A 197 -7.11 18.97 -2.89
CA PRO A 197 -8.52 19.01 -2.48
C PRO A 197 -9.42 18.00 -3.22
N ASN A 198 -8.95 17.43 -4.32
CA ASN A 198 -9.69 16.43 -5.10
C ASN A 198 -9.16 15.00 -4.88
N ALA A 199 -8.15 14.82 -4.05
CA ALA A 199 -7.60 13.51 -3.77
C ALA A 199 -8.57 12.70 -2.90
N LYS A 200 -8.72 11.40 -3.23
CA LYS A 200 -9.29 10.45 -2.28
C LYS A 200 -8.21 10.08 -1.26
N VAL A 201 -8.58 10.10 0.01
CA VAL A 201 -7.65 9.82 1.11
C VAL A 201 -8.13 8.59 1.87
N PHE A 202 -7.21 7.66 2.08
CA PHE A 202 -7.43 6.38 2.77
C PHE A 202 -6.52 6.31 3.99
N VAL A 203 -7.07 5.96 5.15
CA VAL A 203 -6.32 5.69 6.38
C VAL A 203 -6.41 4.21 6.66
N LEU A 204 -5.29 3.50 6.64
CA LEU A 204 -5.26 2.08 6.96
C LEU A 204 -5.10 1.87 8.46
N GLY A 205 -5.83 0.89 8.98
CA GLY A 205 -5.58 0.34 10.31
C GLY A 205 -4.38 -0.61 10.32
N TYR A 206 -4.00 -1.09 11.51
CA TYR A 206 -3.00 -2.15 11.67
C TYR A 206 -3.67 -3.52 11.67
N PRO A 207 -3.05 -4.55 11.05
CA PRO A 207 -3.57 -5.90 11.04
C PRO A 207 -3.44 -6.57 12.42
N ASP A 208 -4.25 -7.61 12.71
CA ASP A 208 -4.20 -8.41 13.94
C ASP A 208 -2.79 -8.99 14.17
N ILE A 209 -2.08 -8.48 15.16
CA ILE A 209 -0.71 -8.91 15.51
C ILE A 209 -0.74 -10.09 16.49
N LEU A 210 -1.63 -10.02 17.48
CA LEU A 210 -1.76 -10.99 18.57
C LEU A 210 -3.22 -11.43 18.69
N PRO A 211 -3.48 -12.69 19.07
CA PRO A 211 -4.85 -13.16 19.20
C PRO A 211 -5.60 -12.41 20.30
N GLN A 212 -6.90 -12.19 20.08
CA GLN A 212 -7.79 -11.58 21.09
C GLN A 212 -7.85 -12.41 22.39
N ASN A 213 -7.62 -13.70 22.31
CA ASN A 213 -7.65 -14.61 23.45
C ASN A 213 -6.45 -15.54 23.40
N GLY A 214 -5.74 -15.62 24.51
CA GLY A 214 -4.60 -16.53 24.66
C GLY A 214 -3.26 -15.90 24.25
N ALA A 215 -2.25 -16.74 24.17
CA ALA A 215 -0.90 -16.43 23.80
C ALA A 215 -0.24 -17.64 23.13
N CYS A 216 0.88 -17.43 22.42
CA CYS A 216 1.53 -18.49 21.64
C CYS A 216 3.03 -18.61 21.96
N TRP A 217 3.34 -19.04 23.19
CA TRP A 217 4.71 -19.39 23.51
C TRP A 217 5.22 -20.57 22.64
N PRO A 218 6.47 -20.55 22.12
CA PRO A 218 7.50 -19.50 22.27
C PRO A 218 7.51 -18.46 21.16
N SER A 219 6.62 -18.52 20.16
CA SER A 219 6.64 -17.64 18.98
C SER A 219 6.46 -16.17 19.36
N MET A 220 5.48 -15.89 20.23
CA MET A 220 5.28 -14.60 20.89
C MET A 220 5.33 -14.86 22.39
N PRO A 221 6.49 -14.66 23.04
CA PRO A 221 6.71 -15.08 24.42
C PRO A 221 6.15 -14.09 25.44
N PHE A 222 4.84 -13.83 25.36
CA PHE A 222 4.08 -13.03 26.30
C PHE A 222 3.25 -13.90 27.25
N GLU A 223 2.95 -13.38 28.43
CA GLU A 223 1.89 -13.92 29.29
C GLU A 223 0.52 -13.71 28.61
N THR A 224 -0.44 -14.61 28.87
CA THR A 224 -1.75 -14.53 28.20
C THR A 224 -2.42 -13.18 28.40
N ALA A 225 -2.46 -12.67 29.63
CA ALA A 225 -3.08 -11.37 29.92
C ALA A 225 -2.33 -10.19 29.31
N ASP A 226 -1.02 -10.32 29.06
CA ASP A 226 -0.22 -9.29 28.36
C ASP A 226 -0.49 -9.31 26.86
N ALA A 227 -0.59 -10.50 26.24
CA ALA A 227 -0.96 -10.64 24.84
C ALA A 227 -2.36 -10.07 24.56
N GLU A 228 -3.34 -10.42 25.41
CA GLU A 228 -4.72 -9.91 25.32
C GLU A 228 -4.77 -8.38 25.53
N TYR A 229 -3.98 -7.85 26.46
CA TYR A 229 -3.86 -6.41 26.67
C TYR A 229 -3.27 -5.69 25.44
N LEU A 230 -2.16 -6.19 24.89
CA LEU A 230 -1.53 -5.61 23.70
C LEU A 230 -2.47 -5.65 22.49
N ASN A 231 -3.23 -6.74 22.31
CA ASN A 231 -4.26 -6.81 21.28
C ASN A 231 -5.36 -5.75 21.51
N SER A 232 -5.79 -5.51 22.77
CA SER A 232 -6.77 -4.45 23.05
C SER A 232 -6.26 -3.05 22.74
N ILE A 233 -4.96 -2.78 22.98
CA ILE A 233 -4.31 -1.51 22.64
C ILE A 233 -4.27 -1.30 21.11
N GLU A 234 -4.00 -2.35 20.36
CA GLU A 234 -4.04 -2.31 18.89
C GLU A 234 -5.47 -2.00 18.37
N GLN A 235 -6.49 -2.62 18.96
CA GLN A 235 -7.89 -2.32 18.61
C GLN A 235 -8.30 -0.88 18.99
N ASP A 236 -7.83 -0.36 20.13
CA ASP A 236 -8.05 1.03 20.53
C ASP A 236 -7.39 1.99 19.54
N LEU A 237 -6.16 1.70 19.06
CA LEU A 237 -5.48 2.47 18.01
C LEU A 237 -6.28 2.46 16.71
N ASN A 238 -6.71 1.29 16.26
CA ASN A 238 -7.52 1.15 15.05
C ASN A 238 -8.86 1.89 15.14
N THR A 239 -9.49 1.88 16.30
CA THR A 239 -10.73 2.63 16.57
C THR A 239 -10.49 4.13 16.46
N MET A 240 -9.44 4.65 17.08
CA MET A 240 -9.07 6.06 16.99
C MET A 240 -8.76 6.48 15.54
N LEU A 241 -8.02 5.64 14.79
CA LEU A 241 -7.73 5.89 13.38
C LEU A 241 -9.02 5.96 12.56
N GLN A 242 -9.95 5.03 12.78
CA GLN A 242 -11.25 5.00 12.10
C GLN A 242 -12.07 6.26 12.40
N GLU A 243 -12.21 6.62 13.66
CA GLU A 243 -12.98 7.80 14.08
C GLU A 243 -12.36 9.08 13.52
N THR A 244 -11.03 9.20 13.57
CA THR A 244 -10.32 10.37 13.06
C THR A 244 -10.42 10.48 11.54
N ALA A 245 -10.27 9.36 10.80
CA ALA A 245 -10.45 9.34 9.35
C ALA A 245 -11.86 9.80 8.94
N GLN A 246 -12.89 9.21 9.55
CA GLN A 246 -14.29 9.56 9.27
C GLN A 246 -14.61 11.02 9.58
N ALA A 247 -14.11 11.55 10.69
CA ALA A 247 -14.30 12.95 11.08
C ALA A 247 -13.61 13.95 10.13
N ASN A 248 -12.59 13.50 9.38
CA ASN A 248 -11.76 14.33 8.51
C ASN A 248 -11.89 13.95 7.02
N SER A 249 -13.04 13.43 6.58
CA SER A 249 -13.36 13.15 5.17
C SER A 249 -12.39 12.17 4.49
N ALA A 250 -11.81 11.26 5.26
CA ALA A 250 -10.99 10.15 4.75
C ALA A 250 -11.73 8.81 4.92
N THR A 251 -11.42 7.86 4.04
CA THR A 251 -11.94 6.49 4.13
C THR A 251 -11.03 5.65 5.03
N PHE A 252 -11.57 5.07 6.09
CA PHE A 252 -10.84 4.10 6.88
C PHE A 252 -10.85 2.73 6.19
N VAL A 253 -9.70 2.10 6.11
CA VAL A 253 -9.50 0.75 5.58
C VAL A 253 -9.21 -0.19 6.73
N ASN A 254 -10.16 -1.07 7.03
CA ASN A 254 -10.02 -2.04 8.11
C ASN A 254 -9.14 -3.20 7.65
N THR A 255 -7.92 -3.27 8.14
CA THR A 255 -6.99 -4.38 7.91
C THR A 255 -6.99 -5.40 9.05
N TYR A 256 -7.56 -5.04 10.22
CA TYR A 256 -7.59 -5.89 11.40
C TYR A 256 -8.53 -7.09 11.23
N THR A 257 -9.80 -6.86 10.93
CA THR A 257 -10.79 -7.95 10.85
C THR A 257 -10.46 -8.98 9.76
N PRO A 258 -10.01 -8.62 8.56
CA PRO A 258 -9.58 -9.60 7.55
C PRO A 258 -8.35 -10.42 7.97
N SER A 259 -7.50 -9.89 8.86
CA SER A 259 -6.29 -10.58 9.34
C SER A 259 -6.51 -11.44 10.59
N GLU A 260 -7.72 -11.45 11.17
CA GLU A 260 -8.06 -12.39 12.25
C GLU A 260 -7.84 -13.83 11.79
N GLY A 261 -7.08 -14.59 12.59
CA GLY A 261 -6.65 -15.95 12.23
C GLY A 261 -5.39 -16.02 11.35
N HIS A 262 -4.76 -14.88 11.07
CA HIS A 262 -3.51 -14.75 10.33
C HIS A 262 -2.40 -14.03 11.11
N ASN A 263 -2.56 -13.86 12.41
CA ASN A 263 -1.61 -13.17 13.29
C ASN A 263 -0.32 -13.97 13.55
N ALA A 264 0.61 -13.38 14.31
CA ALA A 264 1.92 -13.95 14.62
C ALA A 264 1.86 -15.30 15.40
N CYS A 265 0.71 -15.65 15.94
CA CYS A 265 0.48 -16.91 16.64
C CYS A 265 0.01 -18.05 15.75
N THR A 266 -0.25 -17.82 14.49
CA THR A 266 -0.74 -18.83 13.55
C THR A 266 0.41 -19.59 12.88
N ALA A 267 0.08 -20.69 12.17
CA ALA A 267 1.10 -21.46 11.46
C ALA A 267 1.76 -20.62 10.34
N GLU A 268 3.04 -20.88 10.07
CA GLU A 268 3.82 -20.17 9.03
C GLU A 268 3.09 -20.10 7.67
N SER A 269 2.42 -21.18 7.28
CA SER A 269 1.67 -21.23 6.01
C SER A 269 0.40 -20.40 5.99
N THR A 270 -0.01 -19.83 7.12
CA THR A 270 -1.30 -19.13 7.29
C THR A 270 -1.10 -17.69 7.72
N ARG A 271 -0.01 -17.41 8.45
CA ARG A 271 0.22 -16.10 9.05
C ARG A 271 0.51 -15.01 8.02
N TRP A 272 0.09 -13.81 8.34
CA TRP A 272 0.37 -12.57 7.61
C TRP A 272 1.31 -11.66 8.39
N VAL A 273 1.39 -11.81 9.71
CA VAL A 273 2.30 -11.08 10.59
C VAL A 273 3.32 -12.07 11.17
N GLU A 274 4.59 -11.77 11.03
CA GLU A 274 5.66 -12.63 11.52
C GLU A 274 5.86 -12.48 13.04
N PRO A 275 6.27 -13.55 13.74
CA PRO A 275 6.55 -13.48 15.18
C PRO A 275 7.91 -12.81 15.47
N ILE A 276 8.32 -12.80 16.76
CA ILE A 276 9.62 -12.27 17.20
C ILE A 276 10.81 -12.86 16.43
N VAL A 277 10.71 -14.13 16.02
CA VAL A 277 11.69 -14.77 15.13
C VAL A 277 10.98 -15.10 13.82
N PRO A 278 11.10 -14.25 12.80
CA PRO A 278 10.43 -14.46 11.52
C PRO A 278 10.86 -15.74 10.82
N ALA A 279 9.90 -16.43 10.20
CA ALA A 279 10.16 -17.56 9.32
C ALA A 279 10.12 -17.14 7.83
N SER A 280 9.35 -16.12 7.51
CA SER A 280 9.32 -15.47 6.20
C SER A 280 10.10 -14.15 6.23
N ALA A 281 10.43 -13.63 5.05
CA ALA A 281 11.12 -12.36 4.94
C ALA A 281 10.18 -11.21 5.38
N ALA A 282 10.37 -10.74 6.58
CA ALA A 282 9.75 -9.56 7.18
C ALA A 282 10.54 -9.17 8.44
N ASP A 283 10.37 -7.96 8.90
CA ASP A 283 10.89 -7.58 10.21
C ASP A 283 10.09 -8.28 11.33
N PRO A 284 10.68 -8.52 12.53
CA PRO A 284 9.93 -9.07 13.66
C PRO A 284 8.64 -8.30 13.95
N VAL A 285 7.53 -9.03 14.13
CA VAL A 285 6.20 -8.48 14.47
C VAL A 285 5.62 -7.58 13.37
N HIS A 286 6.04 -7.75 12.12
CA HIS A 286 5.58 -6.99 10.97
C HIS A 286 4.89 -7.89 9.93
N PRO A 287 4.10 -7.31 9.02
CA PRO A 287 3.53 -8.05 7.90
C PRO A 287 4.61 -8.68 7.03
N ASN A 288 4.39 -9.92 6.60
CA ASN A 288 5.13 -10.53 5.51
C ASN A 288 4.47 -10.20 4.16
N ALA A 289 5.02 -10.69 3.05
CA ALA A 289 4.48 -10.40 1.72
C ALA A 289 3.00 -10.81 1.55
N ASN A 290 2.51 -11.83 2.26
CA ASN A 290 1.09 -12.19 2.23
C ASN A 290 0.24 -11.17 3.01
N GLY A 291 0.77 -10.65 4.11
CA GLY A 291 0.12 -9.59 4.89
C GLY A 291 0.01 -8.29 4.10
N GLU A 292 1.09 -7.90 3.42
CA GLU A 292 1.10 -6.74 2.52
C GLU A 292 0.09 -6.89 1.37
N ALA A 293 0.07 -8.06 0.71
CA ALA A 293 -0.90 -8.35 -0.33
C ALA A 293 -2.36 -8.34 0.18
N ALA A 294 -2.60 -8.78 1.41
CA ALA A 294 -3.92 -8.71 2.02
C ALA A 294 -4.32 -7.24 2.29
N MET A 295 -3.42 -6.42 2.84
CA MET A 295 -3.68 -4.98 3.03
C MET A 295 -3.92 -4.27 1.69
N ALA A 296 -3.20 -4.64 0.63
CA ALA A 296 -3.45 -4.15 -0.72
C ALA A 296 -4.87 -4.48 -1.19
N SER A 297 -5.31 -5.72 -0.99
CA SER A 297 -6.67 -6.16 -1.35
C SER A 297 -7.74 -5.38 -0.61
N GLU A 298 -7.56 -5.10 0.68
CA GLU A 298 -8.51 -4.30 1.46
C GLU A 298 -8.57 -2.84 0.97
N LEU A 299 -7.43 -2.27 0.62
CA LEU A 299 -7.38 -0.92 0.06
C LEU A 299 -8.05 -0.84 -1.33
N GLU A 300 -7.87 -1.85 -2.19
CA GLU A 300 -8.57 -1.96 -3.47
C GLU A 300 -10.09 -2.08 -3.28
N GLN A 301 -10.54 -2.90 -2.33
CA GLN A 301 -11.96 -3.05 -1.99
C GLN A 301 -12.58 -1.76 -1.44
N ALA A 302 -11.78 -0.94 -0.74
CA ALA A 302 -12.21 0.38 -0.27
C ALA A 302 -12.37 1.42 -1.40
N GLY A 303 -11.92 1.10 -2.61
CA GLY A 303 -12.14 1.91 -3.82
C GLY A 303 -11.07 2.96 -4.10
N ILE A 304 -9.81 2.66 -3.73
CA ILE A 304 -8.66 3.48 -4.10
C ILE A 304 -8.56 3.70 -5.61
#